data_4c42c7ab50624fb19d3386a6222d8a5e
#
_entry.id   4c42c7ab50624fb19d3386a6222d8a5e
#
_cell.length_a   1.000
_cell.length_b   1.000
_cell.length_c   1.000
_cell.angle_alpha   90.00
_cell.angle_beta   90.00
_cell.angle_gamma   90.00
#
_symmetry.space_group_name_H-M   'P 1'
#
loop_
_entity.id
_entity.type
_entity.pdbx_description
1 polymer ?
#
loop_
_entity_poly.entity_id
_entity_poly.type
_entity_poly.pdbx_seq_one_letter_code
_entity_poly.pdbx_strand_id
1 'polypeptide(L)'
;MVTGAIKNKVDKIWTDIWAGGITNPLTVIEQLTYLMFIRSLDEKELATEDFENMAGEKMEHIFPASEAGQSMRWSRFKDKDSREIFLTMQQRVFPAIKKMKYGRLPDFDANGELVEIADDPTRPDEGNTAFARYMDDAMFLIPTPQVLQKIITGLEDLYTHDIADLDMQGDLYEYMLGKLATAGQNGQFRTPKHIRDMMVELVQPTPDDFICDPACGTAGFLVSSAQYLRTHYEDSMTPEQWQHFAGPMFTGFDMDRIMLRISAMNLMLHSITNPEIDYKDSVSKQNSICSKYTVCLANPPFKGTVDAESINDDLKAVTNTKKTELLFLALFLRMLKTGGRCACIVPDGVLFGSSKAHQSIRKELIENHQLRAVISMPSGVFKPYAGVSTAVLVFTKTGAGGTDRVWFYDMKADGFSLDDKRTEVKENDIPDIIARFHNLDAETDRKRTEQSFFVPKEEIAANGYDLSINKYKETEYVPVEYPSTTEILADLHELEMEITKGLAELEEMV
;
A
#
# COMPACT_ATOMS: atom_id res chain seq x y z
N MET A 1 -7.92 -14.88 4.29
CA MET A 1 -8.76 -13.66 4.46
C MET A 1 -9.23 -13.54 5.90
N VAL A 2 -9.07 -12.38 6.53
CA VAL A 2 -9.40 -12.16 7.96
C VAL A 2 -10.92 -12.23 8.16
N THR A 3 -11.40 -13.20 8.95
CA THR A 3 -12.83 -13.42 9.24
C THR A 3 -13.40 -12.36 10.19
N GLY A 4 -14.76 -12.28 10.34
CA GLY A 4 -15.38 -11.35 11.28
C GLY A 4 -14.97 -11.59 12.73
N ALA A 5 -14.75 -12.85 13.14
CA ALA A 5 -14.29 -13.19 14.50
C ALA A 5 -12.86 -12.65 14.75
N ILE A 6 -11.96 -12.81 13.78
CA ILE A 6 -10.58 -12.29 13.86
C ILE A 6 -10.61 -10.76 13.91
N LYS A 7 -11.42 -10.13 13.04
CA LYS A 7 -11.61 -8.66 13.05
C LYS A 7 -12.01 -8.15 14.43
N ASN A 8 -12.97 -8.79 15.08
CA ASN A 8 -13.42 -8.41 16.41
C ASN A 8 -12.33 -8.53 17.48
N LYS A 9 -11.47 -9.55 17.41
CA LYS A 9 -10.33 -9.71 18.33
C LYS A 9 -9.31 -8.59 18.13
N VAL A 10 -8.97 -8.26 16.88
CA VAL A 10 -8.10 -7.13 16.56
C VAL A 10 -8.68 -5.81 17.03
N ASP A 11 -9.98 -5.61 16.84
CA ASP A 11 -10.68 -4.40 17.28
C ASP A 11 -10.66 -4.26 18.80
N LYS A 12 -10.71 -5.38 19.51
CA LYS A 12 -10.56 -5.39 20.98
C LYS A 12 -9.14 -4.98 21.40
N ILE A 13 -8.08 -5.54 20.78
CA ILE A 13 -6.69 -5.14 21.06
C ILE A 13 -6.51 -3.64 20.79
N TRP A 14 -7.02 -3.15 19.67
CA TRP A 14 -7.00 -1.74 19.31
C TRP A 14 -7.67 -0.87 20.39
N THR A 15 -8.86 -1.28 20.84
CA THR A 15 -9.63 -0.57 21.86
C THR A 15 -8.92 -0.58 23.21
N ASP A 16 -8.27 -1.69 23.60
CA ASP A 16 -7.50 -1.80 24.84
C ASP A 16 -6.29 -0.84 24.85
N ILE A 17 -5.61 -0.68 23.72
CA ILE A 17 -4.51 0.29 23.55
C ILE A 17 -5.04 1.73 23.62
N TRP A 18 -6.14 1.99 22.92
CA TRP A 18 -6.78 3.31 22.89
C TRP A 18 -7.26 3.74 24.28
N ALA A 19 -8.00 2.86 24.97
CA ALA A 19 -8.43 3.07 26.35
C ALA A 19 -7.26 3.17 27.33
N GLY A 20 -6.12 2.57 27.00
CA GLY A 20 -4.88 2.66 27.76
C GLY A 20 -4.15 4.00 27.63
N GLY A 21 -4.63 4.92 26.77
CA GLY A 21 -4.09 6.28 26.62
C GLY A 21 -3.29 6.52 25.34
N ILE A 22 -3.12 5.54 24.47
CA ILE A 22 -2.50 5.75 23.14
C ILE A 22 -3.62 5.97 22.13
N THR A 23 -3.91 7.24 21.81
CA THR A 23 -5.03 7.63 20.94
C THR A 23 -4.60 8.03 19.51
N ASN A 24 -3.32 8.08 19.22
CA ASN A 24 -2.83 8.28 17.86
C ASN A 24 -2.76 6.93 17.13
N PRO A 25 -3.54 6.72 16.06
CA PRO A 25 -3.58 5.46 15.32
C PRO A 25 -2.22 4.99 14.81
N LEU A 26 -1.39 5.92 14.35
CA LEU A 26 -0.04 5.62 13.88
C LEU A 26 0.84 5.07 15.00
N THR A 27 0.77 5.68 16.19
CA THR A 27 1.47 5.18 17.38
C THR A 27 0.96 3.81 17.81
N VAL A 28 -0.36 3.55 17.72
CA VAL A 28 -0.92 2.21 18.01
C VAL A 28 -0.30 1.17 17.10
N ILE A 29 -0.30 1.41 15.78
CA ILE A 29 0.31 0.50 14.80
C ILE A 29 1.80 0.30 15.09
N GLU A 30 2.52 1.38 15.35
CA GLU A 30 3.95 1.32 15.64
C GLU A 30 4.25 0.44 16.87
N GLN A 31 3.52 0.60 17.97
CA GLN A 31 3.70 -0.24 19.15
C GLN A 31 3.34 -1.71 18.90
N LEU A 32 2.26 -1.99 18.17
CA LEU A 32 1.90 -3.35 17.75
C LEU A 32 2.98 -3.96 16.85
N THR A 33 3.53 -3.17 15.93
CA THR A 33 4.64 -3.58 15.05
C THR A 33 5.83 -4.10 15.84
N TYR A 34 6.22 -3.42 16.91
CA TYR A 34 7.32 -3.87 17.77
C TYR A 34 7.03 -5.20 18.45
N LEU A 35 5.83 -5.37 18.99
CA LEU A 35 5.45 -6.61 19.65
C LEU A 35 5.38 -7.81 18.67
N MET A 36 4.79 -7.58 17.50
CA MET A 36 4.73 -8.60 16.44
C MET A 36 6.13 -8.95 15.93
N PHE A 37 7.02 -7.97 15.80
CA PHE A 37 8.41 -8.20 15.39
C PHE A 37 9.15 -9.10 16.37
N ILE A 38 9.10 -8.80 17.67
CA ILE A 38 9.75 -9.63 18.69
C ILE A 38 9.21 -11.05 18.70
N ARG A 39 7.88 -11.21 18.54
CA ARG A 39 7.26 -12.50 18.44
C ARG A 39 7.74 -13.28 17.22
N SER A 40 7.83 -12.62 16.06
CA SER A 40 8.32 -13.26 14.83
C SER A 40 9.78 -13.65 14.90
N LEU A 41 10.63 -12.92 15.64
CA LEU A 41 12.02 -13.30 15.90
C LEU A 41 12.10 -14.60 16.72
N ASP A 42 11.27 -14.75 17.76
CA ASP A 42 11.25 -15.96 18.58
C ASP A 42 10.67 -17.16 17.83
N GLU A 43 9.69 -16.97 16.95
CA GLU A 43 9.20 -18.02 16.05
C GLU A 43 10.31 -18.55 15.12
N LYS A 44 11.11 -17.63 14.55
CA LYS A 44 12.27 -18.01 13.73
C LYS A 44 13.33 -18.74 14.56
N GLU A 45 13.58 -18.31 15.78
CA GLU A 45 14.51 -18.98 16.70
C GLU A 45 14.07 -20.40 17.02
N LEU A 46 12.77 -20.61 17.33
CA LEU A 46 12.20 -21.94 17.55
C LEU A 46 12.34 -22.84 16.32
N ALA A 47 12.06 -22.30 15.13
CA ALA A 47 12.25 -23.05 13.89
C ALA A 47 13.72 -23.43 13.63
N THR A 48 14.66 -22.56 14.00
CA THR A 48 16.10 -22.82 13.93
C THR A 48 16.50 -23.93 14.89
N GLU A 49 16.04 -23.89 16.16
CA GLU A 49 16.28 -24.93 17.16
C GLU A 49 15.70 -26.28 16.71
N ASP A 50 14.51 -26.32 16.15
CA ASP A 50 13.88 -27.54 15.62
C ASP A 50 14.67 -28.10 14.43
N PHE A 51 15.15 -27.27 13.54
CA PHE A 51 16.00 -27.69 12.42
C PHE A 51 17.34 -28.27 12.91
N GLU A 52 18.01 -27.60 13.86
CA GLU A 52 19.25 -28.12 14.47
C GLU A 52 19.04 -29.49 15.11
N ASN A 53 17.91 -29.67 15.82
CA ASN A 53 17.57 -30.94 16.43
C ASN A 53 17.33 -32.08 15.41
N MET A 54 16.78 -31.74 14.24
CA MET A 54 16.50 -32.71 13.19
C MET A 54 17.71 -32.99 12.29
N ALA A 55 18.44 -31.96 11.89
CA ALA A 55 19.53 -32.03 10.92
C ALA A 55 20.89 -32.32 11.57
N GLY A 56 21.07 -32.00 12.87
CA GLY A 56 22.35 -32.11 13.57
C GLY A 56 23.39 -31.06 13.17
N GLU A 57 22.97 -30.04 12.40
CA GLU A 57 23.81 -28.95 11.94
C GLU A 57 23.57 -27.71 12.81
N LYS A 58 24.65 -27.02 13.22
CA LYS A 58 24.56 -25.78 13.99
C LYS A 58 24.23 -24.61 13.07
N MET A 59 23.26 -23.81 13.47
CA MET A 59 22.82 -22.59 12.80
C MET A 59 23.21 -21.35 13.59
N GLU A 60 23.08 -20.18 12.97
CA GLU A 60 23.20 -18.88 13.67
C GLU A 60 21.91 -18.57 14.44
N HIS A 61 22.03 -18.29 15.74
CA HIS A 61 20.92 -17.92 16.60
C HIS A 61 20.68 -16.42 16.63
N ILE A 62 19.41 -16.03 16.73
CA ILE A 62 18.98 -14.64 16.82
C ILE A 62 19.21 -14.11 18.25
N PHE A 63 18.89 -14.92 19.26
CA PHE A 63 18.99 -14.55 20.66
C PHE A 63 20.28 -15.05 21.28
N PRO A 64 21.00 -14.19 22.07
CA PRO A 64 22.20 -14.65 22.79
C PRO A 64 21.89 -15.82 23.72
N ALA A 65 22.89 -16.71 23.89
CA ALA A 65 22.76 -17.89 24.74
C ALA A 65 22.75 -17.59 26.25
N SER A 66 23.09 -16.36 26.67
CA SER A 66 23.05 -15.95 28.07
C SER A 66 21.63 -15.99 28.65
N GLU A 67 21.51 -16.04 29.98
CA GLU A 67 20.22 -15.93 30.65
C GLU A 67 19.49 -14.62 30.30
N ALA A 68 20.23 -13.52 30.19
CA ALA A 68 19.71 -12.21 29.77
C ALA A 68 19.18 -12.26 28.33
N GLY A 69 19.96 -12.83 27.40
CA GLY A 69 19.59 -13.02 26.00
C GLY A 69 18.34 -13.89 25.85
N GLN A 70 18.31 -15.05 26.50
CA GLN A 70 17.17 -15.96 26.44
C GLN A 70 15.91 -15.38 27.11
N SER A 71 16.06 -14.50 28.13
CA SER A 71 14.91 -13.83 28.77
C SER A 71 14.17 -12.87 27.84
N MET A 72 14.78 -12.45 26.73
CA MET A 72 14.15 -11.56 25.72
C MET A 72 13.21 -12.32 24.78
N ARG A 73 13.22 -13.65 24.76
CA ARG A 73 12.37 -14.45 23.90
C ARG A 73 10.89 -14.30 24.32
N TRP A 74 10.05 -14.10 23.32
CA TRP A 74 8.60 -13.96 23.52
C TRP A 74 8.03 -15.16 24.31
N SER A 75 8.37 -16.38 23.95
CA SER A 75 7.98 -17.61 24.62
C SER A 75 8.40 -17.72 26.10
N ARG A 76 9.40 -16.93 26.50
CA ARG A 76 9.94 -16.97 27.88
C ARG A 76 9.33 -15.90 28.79
N PHE A 77 8.88 -14.75 28.24
CA PHE A 77 8.37 -13.66 29.07
C PHE A 77 6.85 -13.47 28.99
N LYS A 78 6.17 -13.94 27.94
CA LYS A 78 4.75 -13.66 27.69
C LYS A 78 3.80 -14.07 28.82
N ASP A 79 4.14 -15.15 29.56
CA ASP A 79 3.32 -15.74 30.63
C ASP A 79 3.74 -15.27 32.03
N LYS A 80 4.68 -14.34 32.14
CA LYS A 80 5.11 -13.77 33.43
C LYS A 80 4.11 -12.74 33.96
N ASP A 81 4.35 -12.24 35.18
CA ASP A 81 3.51 -11.16 35.70
C ASP A 81 3.67 -9.87 34.90
N SER A 82 2.63 -9.02 34.91
CA SER A 82 2.57 -7.81 34.07
C SER A 82 3.75 -6.86 34.29
N ARG A 83 4.27 -6.76 35.51
CA ARG A 83 5.39 -5.89 35.84
C ARG A 83 6.69 -6.46 35.28
N GLU A 84 6.89 -7.75 35.40
CA GLU A 84 8.07 -8.42 34.84
C GLU A 84 8.10 -8.34 33.32
N ILE A 85 6.96 -8.59 32.64
CA ILE A 85 6.82 -8.42 31.19
C ILE A 85 7.20 -6.99 30.80
N PHE A 86 6.67 -5.99 31.49
CA PHE A 86 6.90 -4.59 31.17
C PHE A 86 8.37 -4.20 31.33
N LEU A 87 9.01 -4.62 32.42
CA LEU A 87 10.43 -4.35 32.66
C LEU A 87 11.32 -5.07 31.65
N THR A 88 11.02 -6.31 31.30
CA THR A 88 11.73 -7.06 30.25
C THR A 88 11.64 -6.34 28.90
N MET A 89 10.44 -5.91 28.51
CA MET A 89 10.27 -5.15 27.27
C MET A 89 11.04 -3.82 27.30
N GLN A 90 10.92 -3.05 28.35
CA GLN A 90 11.49 -1.71 28.44
C GLN A 90 13.00 -1.70 28.60
N GLN A 91 13.55 -2.62 29.40
CA GLN A 91 14.97 -2.58 29.80
C GLN A 91 15.85 -3.51 28.97
N ARG A 92 15.30 -4.55 28.33
CA ARG A 92 16.06 -5.55 27.57
C ARG A 92 15.64 -5.64 26.12
N VAL A 93 14.39 -6.06 25.84
CA VAL A 93 13.92 -6.34 24.50
C VAL A 93 13.99 -5.11 23.60
N PHE A 94 13.42 -4.00 24.04
CA PHE A 94 13.37 -2.78 23.22
C PHE A 94 14.75 -2.15 22.97
N PRO A 95 15.66 -2.03 23.95
CA PRO A 95 17.04 -1.64 23.70
C PRO A 95 17.79 -2.58 22.76
N ALA A 96 17.59 -3.90 22.89
CA ALA A 96 18.27 -4.89 22.06
C ALA A 96 17.84 -4.82 20.60
N ILE A 97 16.53 -4.70 20.29
CA ILE A 97 16.07 -4.57 18.90
C ILE A 97 16.57 -3.29 18.23
N LYS A 98 16.78 -2.20 18.98
CA LYS A 98 17.37 -0.97 18.45
C LYS A 98 18.82 -1.15 18.01
N LYS A 99 19.52 -2.16 18.54
CA LYS A 99 20.94 -2.45 18.28
C LYS A 99 21.14 -3.81 17.60
N MET A 100 20.06 -4.35 17.04
CA MET A 100 20.10 -5.59 16.27
C MET A 100 21.02 -5.45 15.04
N LYS A 101 21.91 -6.42 14.82
CA LYS A 101 22.89 -6.41 13.74
C LYS A 101 23.08 -7.82 13.18
N TYR A 102 23.27 -7.94 11.87
CA TYR A 102 23.42 -9.23 11.19
C TYR A 102 22.32 -10.25 11.52
N GLY A 103 21.08 -9.77 11.73
CA GLY A 103 19.97 -10.62 12.12
C GLY A 103 19.99 -11.12 13.57
N ARG A 104 20.93 -10.66 14.40
CA ARG A 104 21.12 -11.08 15.80
C ARG A 104 20.87 -9.92 16.78
N LEU A 105 20.38 -10.27 17.96
CA LEU A 105 20.24 -9.34 19.07
C LEU A 105 21.55 -9.28 19.87
N PRO A 106 21.93 -8.09 20.38
CA PRO A 106 23.07 -7.93 21.29
C PRO A 106 22.77 -8.58 22.65
N ASP A 107 23.83 -8.93 23.37
CA ASP A 107 23.76 -9.47 24.73
C ASP A 107 23.86 -8.37 25.79
N PHE A 108 23.78 -8.74 27.06
CA PHE A 108 23.96 -7.87 28.20
C PHE A 108 25.12 -8.38 29.07
N ASP A 109 25.93 -7.45 29.58
CA ASP A 109 27.01 -7.76 30.51
C ASP A 109 26.50 -8.05 31.94
N ALA A 110 27.41 -8.38 32.84
CA ALA A 110 27.11 -8.68 34.24
C ALA A 110 26.48 -7.48 35.02
N ASN A 111 26.61 -6.27 34.49
CA ASN A 111 26.01 -5.05 35.07
C ASN A 111 24.63 -4.76 34.48
N GLY A 112 24.19 -5.54 33.46
CA GLY A 112 22.96 -5.32 32.73
C GLY A 112 23.09 -4.25 31.65
N GLU A 113 24.28 -3.87 31.24
CA GLU A 113 24.55 -2.95 30.14
C GLU A 113 24.61 -3.72 28.81
N LEU A 114 24.06 -3.13 27.73
CA LEU A 114 24.00 -3.73 26.42
C LEU A 114 25.39 -3.80 25.77
N VAL A 115 25.79 -5.00 25.32
CA VAL A 115 27.04 -5.26 24.62
C VAL A 115 26.79 -5.21 23.12
N GLU A 116 27.21 -4.15 22.45
CA GLU A 116 27.01 -3.99 21.01
C GLU A 116 27.73 -5.09 20.21
N ILE A 117 27.06 -5.55 19.12
CA ILE A 117 27.64 -6.51 18.19
C ILE A 117 28.72 -5.80 17.38
N ALA A 118 29.95 -6.34 17.40
CA ALA A 118 31.07 -5.79 16.63
C ALA A 118 30.79 -5.83 15.12
N ASP A 119 31.39 -4.88 14.39
CA ASP A 119 31.32 -4.89 12.94
C ASP A 119 32.06 -6.09 12.36
N ASP A 120 31.38 -6.76 11.42
CA ASP A 120 31.97 -7.88 10.67
C ASP A 120 32.49 -7.33 9.32
N PRO A 121 33.81 -7.25 9.11
CA PRO A 121 34.39 -6.73 7.88
C PRO A 121 34.10 -7.62 6.67
N THR A 122 33.64 -8.86 6.87
CA THR A 122 33.26 -9.79 5.79
C THR A 122 31.83 -9.59 5.33
N ARG A 123 31.01 -8.86 6.09
CA ARG A 123 29.60 -8.56 5.81
C ARG A 123 29.31 -7.03 5.92
N PRO A 124 30.04 -6.17 5.19
CA PRO A 124 29.95 -4.71 5.39
C PRO A 124 28.55 -4.14 5.11
N ASP A 125 27.81 -4.76 4.19
CA ASP A 125 26.49 -4.27 3.74
C ASP A 125 25.30 -5.00 4.42
N GLU A 126 25.56 -6.06 5.18
CA GLU A 126 24.50 -6.86 5.84
C GLU A 126 24.23 -6.42 7.28
N GLY A 127 24.96 -5.42 7.80
CA GLY A 127 24.99 -5.07 9.22
C GLY A 127 23.62 -4.77 9.84
N ASN A 128 22.70 -4.16 9.08
CA ASN A 128 21.39 -3.79 9.59
C ASN A 128 20.27 -4.29 8.66
N THR A 129 19.31 -5.03 9.20
CA THR A 129 18.05 -5.32 8.50
C THR A 129 17.30 -4.04 8.17
N ALA A 130 16.45 -4.04 7.17
CA ALA A 130 15.63 -2.88 6.80
C ALA A 130 14.85 -2.31 8.00
N PHE A 131 14.35 -3.17 8.89
CA PHE A 131 13.65 -2.77 10.10
C PHE A 131 14.61 -2.12 11.14
N ALA A 132 15.74 -2.75 11.43
CA ALA A 132 16.68 -2.28 12.45
C ALA A 132 17.28 -0.91 12.11
N ARG A 133 17.49 -0.60 10.83
CA ARG A 133 18.01 0.70 10.36
C ARG A 133 17.23 1.92 10.86
N TYR A 134 15.93 1.76 11.11
CA TYR A 134 15.05 2.86 11.50
C TYR A 134 14.60 2.80 12.95
N MET A 135 15.25 1.95 13.77
CA MET A 135 14.89 1.79 15.19
C MET A 135 15.55 2.78 16.14
N ASP A 136 16.57 3.53 15.70
CA ASP A 136 17.34 4.40 16.60
C ASP A 136 16.49 5.43 17.37
N ASP A 137 15.51 6.04 16.70
CA ASP A 137 14.57 7.02 17.26
C ASP A 137 13.24 6.40 17.72
N ALA A 138 13.10 5.08 17.64
CA ALA A 138 11.92 4.38 18.09
C ALA A 138 11.75 4.48 19.62
N MET A 139 10.49 4.62 20.06
CA MET A 139 10.14 4.75 21.47
C MET A 139 9.12 3.71 21.90
N PHE A 140 9.35 3.07 23.04
CA PHE A 140 8.36 2.21 23.67
C PHE A 140 7.38 3.08 24.46
N LEU A 141 6.16 3.23 23.96
CA LEU A 141 5.17 4.19 24.48
C LEU A 141 3.98 3.53 25.19
N ILE A 142 3.97 2.21 25.36
CA ILE A 142 2.90 1.52 26.12
C ILE A 142 2.99 1.99 27.57
N PRO A 143 1.93 2.61 28.13
CA PRO A 143 2.08 3.40 29.35
C PRO A 143 2.11 2.59 30.65
N THR A 144 1.51 1.39 30.66
CA THR A 144 1.40 0.60 31.90
C THR A 144 1.61 -0.88 31.67
N PRO A 145 2.07 -1.63 32.70
CA PRO A 145 2.18 -3.08 32.65
C PRO A 145 0.87 -3.79 32.29
N GLN A 146 -0.26 -3.30 32.80
CA GLN A 146 -1.56 -3.90 32.56
C GLN A 146 -2.03 -3.76 31.12
N VAL A 147 -1.75 -2.61 30.47
CA VAL A 147 -2.05 -2.41 29.06
C VAL A 147 -1.19 -3.33 28.21
N LEU A 148 0.12 -3.41 28.49
CA LEU A 148 1.02 -4.33 27.77
C LEU A 148 0.57 -5.78 27.88
N GLN A 149 0.23 -6.24 29.09
CA GLN A 149 -0.24 -7.61 29.30
C GLN A 149 -1.52 -7.92 28.51
N LYS A 150 -2.49 -6.99 28.47
CA LYS A 150 -3.72 -7.17 27.68
C LYS A 150 -3.40 -7.33 26.19
N ILE A 151 -2.49 -6.52 25.66
CA ILE A 151 -2.06 -6.58 24.26
C ILE A 151 -1.41 -7.93 23.97
N ILE A 152 -0.44 -8.35 24.79
CA ILE A 152 0.26 -9.63 24.64
C ILE A 152 -0.74 -10.80 24.70
N THR A 153 -1.65 -10.81 25.66
CA THR A 153 -2.70 -11.85 25.78
C THR A 153 -3.60 -11.87 24.53
N GLY A 154 -3.99 -10.69 24.01
CA GLY A 154 -4.80 -10.59 22.80
C GLY A 154 -4.07 -11.07 21.56
N LEU A 155 -2.78 -10.74 21.40
CA LEU A 155 -1.95 -11.24 20.31
C LEU A 155 -1.78 -12.76 20.41
N GLU A 156 -1.46 -13.29 21.59
CA GLU A 156 -1.33 -14.74 21.77
C GLU A 156 -2.63 -15.49 21.44
N ASP A 157 -3.79 -14.98 21.85
CA ASP A 157 -5.08 -15.58 21.49
C ASP A 157 -5.28 -15.62 19.97
N LEU A 158 -4.94 -14.55 19.26
CA LEU A 158 -4.98 -14.51 17.80
C LEU A 158 -4.04 -15.53 17.16
N TYR A 159 -2.77 -15.54 17.57
CA TYR A 159 -1.75 -16.39 16.97
C TYR A 159 -1.93 -17.89 17.31
N THR A 160 -2.47 -18.21 18.47
CA THR A 160 -2.65 -19.61 18.87
C THR A 160 -3.88 -20.25 18.24
N HIS A 161 -4.95 -19.47 18.03
CA HIS A 161 -6.24 -20.02 17.65
C HIS A 161 -6.69 -19.68 16.24
N ASP A 162 -6.21 -18.57 15.67
CA ASP A 162 -6.79 -18.00 14.45
C ASP A 162 -5.79 -17.86 13.30
N ILE A 163 -4.49 -17.80 13.58
CA ILE A 163 -3.46 -17.58 12.57
C ILE A 163 -2.70 -18.89 12.34
N ALA A 164 -2.94 -19.53 11.21
CA ALA A 164 -2.34 -20.82 10.87
C ALA A 164 -0.99 -20.71 10.16
N ASP A 165 -0.72 -19.59 9.49
CA ASP A 165 0.45 -19.41 8.63
C ASP A 165 0.91 -17.95 8.52
N LEU A 166 2.07 -17.74 7.86
CA LEU A 166 2.66 -16.42 7.63
C LEU A 166 1.78 -15.51 6.77
N ASP A 167 1.02 -16.05 5.82
CA ASP A 167 0.15 -15.25 4.96
C ASP A 167 -1.00 -14.64 5.76
N MET A 168 -1.54 -15.38 6.71
CA MET A 168 -2.55 -14.86 7.64
C MET A 168 -1.98 -13.78 8.58
N GLN A 169 -0.70 -13.87 8.97
CA GLN A 169 -0.04 -12.81 9.74
C GLN A 169 0.05 -11.51 8.93
N GLY A 170 0.43 -11.61 7.67
CA GLY A 170 0.44 -10.50 6.73
C GLY A 170 -0.95 -9.87 6.54
N ASP A 171 -1.97 -10.70 6.29
CA ASP A 171 -3.37 -10.26 6.14
C ASP A 171 -3.88 -9.56 7.41
N LEU A 172 -3.52 -10.06 8.59
CA LEU A 172 -3.85 -9.44 9.88
C LEU A 172 -3.21 -8.05 10.00
N TYR A 173 -1.93 -7.94 9.65
CA TYR A 173 -1.22 -6.67 9.70
C TYR A 173 -1.80 -5.67 8.69
N GLU A 174 -2.13 -6.11 7.48
CA GLU A 174 -2.83 -5.31 6.48
C GLU A 174 -4.20 -4.82 6.99
N TYR A 175 -4.97 -5.66 7.72
CA TYR A 175 -6.21 -5.23 8.34
C TYR A 175 -5.99 -4.16 9.42
N MET A 176 -4.96 -4.33 10.27
CA MET A 176 -4.60 -3.32 11.27
C MET A 176 -4.17 -2.01 10.61
N LEU A 177 -3.35 -2.07 9.56
CA LEU A 177 -2.98 -0.89 8.76
C LEU A 177 -4.20 -0.22 8.12
N GLY A 178 -5.24 -0.99 7.77
CA GLY A 178 -6.51 -0.47 7.28
C GLY A 178 -7.20 0.50 8.26
N LYS A 179 -6.96 0.35 9.57
CA LYS A 179 -7.50 1.27 10.59
C LYS A 179 -6.87 2.66 10.56
N LEU A 180 -5.65 2.82 10.04
CA LEU A 180 -5.09 4.14 9.75
C LEU A 180 -5.99 4.91 8.78
N ALA A 181 -6.60 4.18 7.84
CA ALA A 181 -7.50 4.73 6.85
C ALA A 181 -8.77 5.34 7.46
N THR A 182 -9.36 4.70 8.45
CA THR A 182 -10.63 5.12 9.07
C THR A 182 -10.45 6.22 10.12
N ALA A 183 -9.25 6.41 10.64
CA ALA A 183 -8.96 7.37 11.70
C ALA A 183 -8.81 8.84 11.21
N GLY A 184 -8.85 9.10 9.91
CA GLY A 184 -9.12 10.40 9.26
C GLY A 184 -8.24 11.61 9.57
N GLN A 185 -7.37 11.58 10.55
CA GLN A 185 -6.74 12.81 11.08
C GLN A 185 -5.23 12.98 10.84
N ASN A 186 -4.53 11.98 10.36
CA ASN A 186 -3.05 12.04 10.30
C ASN A 186 -2.44 12.10 8.89
N GLY A 187 -3.22 12.42 7.85
CA GLY A 187 -2.67 12.74 6.52
C GLY A 187 -1.94 11.58 5.79
N GLN A 188 -1.96 10.38 6.34
CA GLN A 188 -1.34 9.21 5.73
C GLN A 188 -2.29 8.59 4.73
N PHE A 189 -2.00 8.82 3.45
CA PHE A 189 -2.74 8.23 2.33
C PHE A 189 -2.41 6.74 2.22
N ARG A 190 -3.44 5.90 2.29
CA ARG A 190 -3.30 4.48 1.98
C ARG A 190 -4.19 4.10 0.81
N THR A 191 -3.58 3.56 -0.25
CA THR A 191 -4.32 3.05 -1.40
C THR A 191 -5.10 1.79 -1.00
N PRO A 192 -6.41 1.72 -1.28
CA PRO A 192 -7.19 0.52 -1.01
C PRO A 192 -6.60 -0.73 -1.68
N LYS A 193 -6.68 -1.88 -0.99
CA LYS A 193 -6.04 -3.13 -1.46
C LYS A 193 -6.52 -3.53 -2.86
N HIS A 194 -7.82 -3.51 -3.11
CA HIS A 194 -8.40 -3.87 -4.41
C HIS A 194 -7.92 -2.98 -5.57
N ILE A 195 -7.62 -1.70 -5.30
CA ILE A 195 -7.04 -0.79 -6.30
C ILE A 195 -5.55 -1.13 -6.55
N ARG A 196 -4.79 -1.43 -5.49
CA ARG A 196 -3.38 -1.85 -5.64
C ARG A 196 -3.29 -3.15 -6.41
N ASP A 197 -4.12 -4.13 -6.06
CA ASP A 197 -4.17 -5.44 -6.70
C ASP A 197 -4.54 -5.29 -8.18
N MET A 198 -5.54 -4.47 -8.53
CA MET A 198 -5.86 -4.14 -9.92
C MET A 198 -4.63 -3.58 -10.66
N MET A 199 -3.91 -2.61 -10.06
CA MET A 199 -2.74 -2.01 -10.71
C MET A 199 -1.60 -3.00 -10.89
N VAL A 200 -1.40 -3.92 -9.95
CA VAL A 200 -0.42 -5.01 -10.06
C VAL A 200 -0.81 -5.97 -11.19
N GLU A 201 -2.08 -6.36 -11.29
CA GLU A 201 -2.61 -7.18 -12.39
C GLU A 201 -2.38 -6.51 -13.76
N LEU A 202 -2.52 -5.18 -13.86
CA LEU A 202 -2.29 -4.46 -15.11
C LEU A 202 -0.82 -4.45 -15.55
N VAL A 203 0.13 -4.43 -14.63
CA VAL A 203 1.57 -4.42 -14.97
C VAL A 203 2.19 -5.81 -15.02
N GLN A 204 1.58 -6.81 -14.39
CA GLN A 204 2.01 -8.21 -14.36
C GLN A 204 3.51 -8.37 -14.04
N PRO A 205 3.93 -8.15 -12.79
CA PRO A 205 5.31 -8.34 -12.39
C PRO A 205 5.73 -9.82 -12.55
N THR A 206 7.00 -10.04 -12.86
CA THR A 206 7.60 -11.36 -13.03
C THR A 206 8.71 -11.59 -12.01
N PRO A 207 9.15 -12.84 -11.74
CA PRO A 207 10.21 -13.15 -10.79
C PRO A 207 11.58 -12.49 -11.07
N ASP A 208 11.79 -11.96 -12.28
CA ASP A 208 13.04 -11.30 -12.67
C ASP A 208 12.96 -9.77 -12.60
N ASP A 209 11.82 -9.22 -12.20
CA ASP A 209 11.61 -7.77 -12.13
C ASP A 209 12.30 -7.15 -10.90
N PHE A 210 12.62 -5.86 -11.04
CA PHE A 210 12.99 -4.95 -9.95
C PHE A 210 11.85 -3.94 -9.77
N ILE A 211 11.14 -4.05 -8.66
CA ILE A 211 9.89 -3.33 -8.39
C ILE A 211 10.16 -2.17 -7.42
N CYS A 212 9.74 -0.96 -7.78
CA CYS A 212 9.93 0.22 -6.95
C CYS A 212 8.63 0.97 -6.70
N ASP A 213 8.44 1.36 -5.43
CA ASP A 213 7.47 2.37 -5.02
C ASP A 213 8.22 3.57 -4.41
N PRO A 214 8.42 4.68 -5.15
CA PRO A 214 9.17 5.83 -4.63
C PRO A 214 8.37 6.74 -3.68
N ALA A 215 7.17 6.33 -3.25
CA ALA A 215 6.34 6.98 -2.24
C ALA A 215 5.60 5.89 -1.43
N CYS A 216 6.37 4.95 -0.88
CA CYS A 216 5.87 3.63 -0.51
C CYS A 216 4.91 3.62 0.71
N GLY A 217 4.94 4.64 1.57
CA GLY A 217 4.11 4.66 2.77
C GLY A 217 4.26 3.37 3.58
N THR A 218 3.21 2.56 3.64
CA THR A 218 3.22 1.25 4.30
C THR A 218 3.69 0.09 3.42
N ALA A 219 4.30 0.35 2.28
CA ALA A 219 4.75 -0.61 1.25
C ALA A 219 3.61 -1.44 0.63
N GLY A 220 2.40 -0.90 0.59
CA GLY A 220 1.23 -1.64 0.13
C GLY A 220 1.32 -2.16 -1.30
N PHE A 221 1.90 -1.40 -2.26
CA PHE A 221 2.10 -1.86 -3.64
C PHE A 221 3.15 -2.99 -3.72
N LEU A 222 4.21 -2.90 -2.93
CA LEU A 222 5.24 -3.92 -2.88
C LEU A 222 4.67 -5.23 -2.31
N VAL A 223 3.85 -5.15 -1.26
CA VAL A 223 3.12 -6.31 -0.71
C VAL A 223 2.16 -6.91 -1.72
N SER A 224 1.33 -6.10 -2.41
CA SER A 224 0.43 -6.61 -3.45
C SER A 224 1.21 -7.27 -4.59
N SER A 225 2.37 -6.74 -4.97
CA SER A 225 3.25 -7.35 -5.98
C SER A 225 3.82 -8.69 -5.51
N ALA A 226 4.22 -8.79 -4.24
CA ALA A 226 4.70 -10.04 -3.66
C ALA A 226 3.62 -11.12 -3.61
N GLN A 227 2.40 -10.75 -3.20
CA GLN A 227 1.25 -11.66 -3.22
C GLN A 227 0.92 -12.14 -4.63
N TYR A 228 0.95 -11.24 -5.62
CA TYR A 228 0.76 -11.58 -7.03
C TYR A 228 1.81 -12.59 -7.51
N LEU A 229 3.09 -12.34 -7.25
CA LEU A 229 4.20 -13.23 -7.64
C LEU A 229 4.07 -14.61 -7.01
N ARG A 230 3.72 -14.69 -5.74
CA ARG A 230 3.47 -15.97 -5.08
C ARG A 230 2.29 -16.71 -5.70
N THR A 231 1.17 -16.02 -5.91
CA THR A 231 -0.03 -16.63 -6.51
C THR A 231 0.24 -17.22 -7.90
N HIS A 232 1.08 -16.56 -8.72
CA HIS A 232 1.25 -16.94 -10.12
C HIS A 232 2.53 -17.74 -10.40
N TYR A 233 3.55 -17.65 -9.53
CA TYR A 233 4.89 -18.19 -9.82
C TYR A 233 5.50 -19.04 -8.69
N GLU A 234 4.86 -19.18 -7.52
CA GLU A 234 5.44 -19.84 -6.35
C GLU A 234 6.05 -21.21 -6.68
N ASP A 235 5.30 -22.05 -7.41
CA ASP A 235 5.73 -23.41 -7.80
C ASP A 235 6.80 -23.44 -8.90
N SER A 236 7.06 -22.31 -9.58
CA SER A 236 7.96 -22.23 -10.74
C SER A 236 9.23 -21.42 -10.50
N MET A 237 9.32 -20.69 -9.39
CA MET A 237 10.49 -19.87 -9.06
C MET A 237 11.70 -20.71 -8.72
N THR A 238 12.85 -20.35 -9.31
CA THR A 238 14.15 -20.96 -8.99
C THR A 238 14.68 -20.49 -7.64
N PRO A 239 15.67 -21.19 -7.03
CA PRO A 239 16.31 -20.73 -5.78
C PRO A 239 16.88 -19.29 -5.89
N GLU A 240 17.44 -18.91 -7.05
CA GLU A 240 17.98 -17.57 -7.30
C GLU A 240 16.86 -16.52 -7.34
N GLN A 241 15.69 -16.85 -7.93
CA GLN A 241 14.52 -15.99 -7.96
C GLN A 241 13.91 -15.84 -6.57
N TRP A 242 13.91 -16.89 -5.75
CA TRP A 242 13.51 -16.80 -4.35
C TRP A 242 14.47 -15.91 -3.53
N GLN A 243 15.77 -16.01 -3.77
CA GLN A 243 16.75 -15.11 -3.14
C GLN A 243 16.53 -13.65 -3.59
N HIS A 244 16.22 -13.43 -4.87
CA HIS A 244 15.87 -12.11 -5.41
C HIS A 244 14.58 -11.59 -4.77
N PHE A 245 13.53 -12.41 -4.68
CA PHE A 245 12.26 -12.08 -4.02
C PHE A 245 12.44 -11.72 -2.54
N ALA A 246 13.29 -12.44 -1.81
CA ALA A 246 13.52 -12.19 -0.39
C ALA A 246 14.21 -10.85 -0.09
N GLY A 247 14.77 -10.16 -1.09
CA GLY A 247 15.58 -8.97 -0.88
C GLY A 247 15.48 -7.92 -1.99
N PRO A 248 16.40 -7.91 -2.96
CA PRO A 248 16.63 -6.77 -3.86
C PRO A 248 15.53 -6.51 -4.88
N MET A 249 14.57 -7.42 -5.03
CA MET A 249 13.42 -7.24 -5.91
C MET A 249 12.57 -6.02 -5.52
N PHE A 250 12.41 -5.76 -4.23
CA PHE A 250 11.49 -4.76 -3.72
C PHE A 250 12.23 -3.54 -3.15
N THR A 251 11.99 -2.39 -3.74
CA THR A 251 12.55 -1.11 -3.30
C THR A 251 11.42 -0.14 -2.96
N GLY A 252 11.51 0.52 -1.81
CA GLY A 252 10.57 1.57 -1.39
C GLY A 252 11.28 2.78 -0.83
N PHE A 253 10.76 3.98 -1.11
CA PHE A 253 11.26 5.23 -0.53
C PHE A 253 10.15 5.97 0.18
N ASP A 254 10.47 6.53 1.34
CA ASP A 254 9.62 7.46 2.06
C ASP A 254 10.47 8.47 2.85
N MET A 255 9.88 9.59 3.24
CA MET A 255 10.51 10.61 4.08
C MET A 255 10.06 10.53 5.54
N ASP A 256 9.14 9.63 5.87
CA ASP A 256 8.66 9.39 7.23
C ASP A 256 9.28 8.11 7.79
N ARG A 257 10.13 8.26 8.82
CA ARG A 257 10.81 7.13 9.47
C ARG A 257 9.85 6.12 10.09
N ILE A 258 8.69 6.57 10.57
CA ILE A 258 7.67 5.66 11.11
C ILE A 258 7.10 4.81 9.98
N MET A 259 6.84 5.42 8.81
CA MET A 259 6.40 4.67 7.63
C MET A 259 7.44 3.65 7.19
N LEU A 260 8.73 3.99 7.22
CA LEU A 260 9.80 3.05 6.87
C LEU A 260 9.87 1.84 7.81
N ARG A 261 9.66 2.03 9.12
CA ARG A 261 9.55 0.90 10.08
C ARG A 261 8.33 0.03 9.78
N ILE A 262 7.19 0.66 9.57
CA ILE A 262 5.94 -0.05 9.25
C ILE A 262 6.07 -0.80 7.93
N SER A 263 6.65 -0.18 6.89
CA SER A 263 6.82 -0.82 5.58
C SER A 263 7.80 -1.99 5.63
N ALA A 264 8.93 -1.85 6.33
CA ALA A 264 9.87 -2.94 6.51
C ALA A 264 9.22 -4.13 7.21
N MET A 265 8.44 -3.89 8.28
CA MET A 265 7.71 -4.94 8.98
C MET A 265 6.63 -5.56 8.10
N ASN A 266 5.87 -4.75 7.37
CA ASN A 266 4.84 -5.25 6.45
C ASN A 266 5.43 -6.22 5.43
N LEU A 267 6.56 -5.86 4.82
CA LEU A 267 7.27 -6.71 3.87
C LEU A 267 7.81 -8.00 4.53
N MET A 268 8.39 -7.89 5.73
CA MET A 268 8.86 -9.06 6.47
C MET A 268 7.76 -10.07 6.79
N LEU A 269 6.56 -9.59 7.16
CA LEU A 269 5.39 -10.45 7.41
C LEU A 269 4.85 -11.11 6.12
N HIS A 270 5.27 -10.62 4.95
CA HIS A 270 4.99 -11.21 3.64
C HIS A 270 6.21 -11.94 3.05
N SER A 271 7.09 -12.44 3.91
CA SER A 271 8.27 -13.25 3.54
C SER A 271 9.37 -12.52 2.77
N ILE A 272 9.34 -11.18 2.73
CA ILE A 272 10.41 -10.37 2.16
C ILE A 272 11.34 -9.95 3.30
N THR A 273 12.42 -10.68 3.50
CA THR A 273 13.24 -10.57 4.72
C THR A 273 14.24 -9.41 4.69
N ASN A 274 14.65 -8.98 3.50
CA ASN A 274 15.64 -7.91 3.35
C ASN A 274 15.33 -6.95 2.18
N PRO A 275 14.18 -6.24 2.21
CA PRO A 275 13.80 -5.29 1.15
C PRO A 275 14.71 -4.04 1.19
N GLU A 276 14.87 -3.38 0.03
CA GLU A 276 15.54 -2.08 -0.07
C GLU A 276 14.56 -0.95 0.32
N ILE A 277 14.34 -0.74 1.62
CA ILE A 277 13.52 0.37 2.12
C ILE A 277 14.43 1.48 2.62
N ASP A 278 14.33 2.69 2.03
CA ASP A 278 15.24 3.79 2.29
C ASP A 278 14.53 5.11 2.60
N TYR A 279 15.10 5.87 3.57
CA TYR A 279 14.75 7.27 3.78
C TYR A 279 15.26 8.11 2.60
N LYS A 280 14.36 8.64 1.79
CA LYS A 280 14.76 9.40 0.60
C LYS A 280 13.67 10.38 0.15
N ASP A 281 14.08 11.61 -0.14
CA ASP A 281 13.28 12.53 -0.95
C ASP A 281 13.44 12.13 -2.41
N SER A 282 12.42 11.46 -2.94
CA SER A 282 12.44 10.83 -4.26
C SER A 282 12.66 11.81 -5.41
N VAL A 283 12.18 13.05 -5.29
CA VAL A 283 12.29 14.07 -6.36
C VAL A 283 13.49 14.99 -6.21
N SER A 284 14.28 14.83 -5.14
CA SER A 284 15.41 15.70 -4.83
C SER A 284 16.64 15.39 -5.69
N LYS A 285 17.59 16.34 -5.71
CA LYS A 285 18.94 16.18 -6.32
C LYS A 285 19.74 15.04 -5.68
N GLN A 286 19.44 14.65 -4.45
CA GLN A 286 20.10 13.54 -3.77
C GLN A 286 19.71 12.17 -4.35
N ASN A 287 18.56 12.09 -5.00
CA ASN A 287 18.17 10.87 -5.71
C ASN A 287 18.90 10.78 -7.05
N SER A 288 19.98 10.02 -7.11
CA SER A 288 20.78 9.77 -8.32
C SER A 288 20.31 8.58 -9.15
N ILE A 289 19.27 7.86 -8.72
CA ILE A 289 18.80 6.61 -9.33
C ILE A 289 18.27 6.90 -10.74
N CYS A 290 18.79 6.18 -11.73
CA CYS A 290 18.41 6.25 -13.12
C CYS A 290 18.42 4.84 -13.73
N SER A 291 17.40 4.49 -14.52
CA SER A 291 17.32 3.23 -15.28
C SER A 291 17.66 1.97 -14.45
N LYS A 292 17.14 1.89 -13.22
CA LYS A 292 17.37 0.76 -12.28
C LYS A 292 16.22 -0.23 -12.31
N TYR A 293 14.97 0.22 -12.34
CA TYR A 293 13.80 -0.60 -12.10
C TYR A 293 13.11 -1.04 -13.39
N THR A 294 12.44 -2.17 -13.34
CA THR A 294 11.64 -2.70 -14.46
C THR A 294 10.15 -2.49 -14.24
N VAL A 295 9.73 -2.30 -12.98
CA VAL A 295 8.36 -1.97 -12.61
C VAL A 295 8.36 -0.81 -11.60
N CYS A 296 7.51 0.20 -11.84
CA CYS A 296 7.16 1.22 -10.85
C CYS A 296 5.65 1.19 -10.58
N LEU A 297 5.29 1.12 -9.31
CA LEU A 297 3.91 1.16 -8.82
C LEU A 297 3.83 2.19 -7.71
N ALA A 298 2.95 3.17 -7.82
CA ALA A 298 2.84 4.20 -6.79
C ALA A 298 1.51 4.93 -6.77
N ASN A 299 1.19 5.46 -5.62
CA ASN A 299 0.20 6.51 -5.42
C ASN A 299 0.90 7.75 -4.83
N PRO A 300 1.53 8.59 -5.68
CA PRO A 300 2.27 9.76 -5.21
C PRO A 300 1.36 10.79 -4.52
N PRO A 301 1.92 11.71 -3.72
CA PRO A 301 1.14 12.80 -3.14
C PRO A 301 0.39 13.61 -4.19
N PHE A 302 -0.95 13.77 -4.02
CA PHE A 302 -1.82 14.46 -4.98
C PHE A 302 -1.64 15.98 -4.99
N LYS A 303 -1.09 16.53 -3.92
CA LYS A 303 -0.84 17.96 -3.73
C LYS A 303 0.46 18.16 -2.97
N GLY A 304 1.24 19.10 -3.43
CA GLY A 304 2.47 19.49 -2.77
C GLY A 304 3.30 20.37 -3.68
N THR A 305 4.15 21.16 -3.04
CA THR A 305 5.16 21.95 -3.74
C THR A 305 6.50 21.68 -3.08
N VAL A 306 7.50 21.41 -3.89
CA VAL A 306 8.87 21.19 -3.46
C VAL A 306 9.66 22.47 -3.67
N ASP A 307 10.68 22.69 -2.83
CA ASP A 307 11.61 23.77 -3.08
C ASP A 307 12.32 23.60 -4.44
N ALA A 308 12.29 24.66 -5.26
CA ALA A 308 12.83 24.62 -6.61
C ALA A 308 14.33 24.29 -6.66
N GLU A 309 15.10 24.64 -5.63
CA GLU A 309 16.53 24.42 -5.58
C GLU A 309 16.88 22.97 -5.24
N SER A 310 15.99 22.27 -4.51
CA SER A 310 16.18 20.87 -4.13
C SER A 310 15.81 19.88 -5.24
N ILE A 311 14.96 20.27 -6.21
CA ILE A 311 14.48 19.38 -7.27
C ILE A 311 15.61 18.94 -8.20
N ASN A 312 15.64 17.64 -8.49
CA ASN A 312 16.57 17.05 -9.46
C ASN A 312 16.44 17.71 -10.86
N ASP A 313 17.56 18.05 -11.46
CA ASP A 313 17.57 18.82 -12.71
C ASP A 313 17.06 18.01 -13.92
N ASP A 314 17.23 16.69 -13.94
CA ASP A 314 16.66 15.81 -14.97
C ASP A 314 15.13 15.86 -14.97
N LEU A 315 14.51 15.93 -13.79
CA LEU A 315 13.04 16.04 -13.68
C LEU A 315 12.56 17.40 -14.20
N LYS A 316 13.30 18.48 -13.91
CA LYS A 316 12.99 19.82 -14.43
C LYS A 316 13.12 19.91 -15.94
N ALA A 317 14.04 19.15 -16.55
CA ALA A 317 14.18 19.09 -18.00
C ALA A 317 12.95 18.51 -18.69
N VAL A 318 12.26 17.55 -18.05
CA VAL A 318 11.03 16.95 -18.58
C VAL A 318 9.83 17.84 -18.29
N THR A 319 9.70 18.33 -17.04
CA THR A 319 8.60 19.18 -16.62
C THR A 319 9.07 20.25 -15.64
N ASN A 320 9.11 21.50 -16.07
CA ASN A 320 9.57 22.61 -15.25
C ASN A 320 8.46 23.07 -14.27
N THR A 321 8.42 22.44 -13.11
CA THR A 321 7.39 22.65 -12.10
C THR A 321 7.94 22.42 -10.69
N LYS A 322 7.18 22.90 -9.69
CA LYS A 322 7.35 22.54 -8.26
C LYS A 322 6.29 21.57 -7.76
N LYS A 323 5.34 21.20 -8.61
CA LYS A 323 4.20 20.33 -8.24
C LYS A 323 4.65 18.89 -8.16
N THR A 324 4.45 18.26 -7.01
CA THR A 324 4.88 16.90 -6.72
C THR A 324 4.26 15.89 -7.69
N GLU A 325 2.97 15.98 -7.98
CA GLU A 325 2.24 15.05 -8.85
C GLU A 325 2.82 14.99 -10.28
N LEU A 326 3.36 16.09 -10.81
CA LEU A 326 4.00 16.11 -12.12
C LEU A 326 5.47 15.63 -12.07
N LEU A 327 6.18 15.98 -11.00
CA LEU A 327 7.56 15.56 -10.80
C LEU A 327 7.68 14.05 -10.64
N PHE A 328 6.70 13.39 -9.99
CA PHE A 328 6.70 11.94 -9.87
C PHE A 328 6.54 11.22 -11.22
N LEU A 329 5.77 11.75 -12.16
CA LEU A 329 5.69 11.18 -13.51
C LEU A 329 7.05 11.25 -14.23
N ALA A 330 7.76 12.38 -14.13
CA ALA A 330 9.11 12.51 -14.66
C ALA A 330 10.09 11.57 -13.93
N LEU A 331 9.92 11.39 -12.62
CA LEU A 331 10.73 10.47 -11.82
C LEU A 331 10.58 9.01 -12.27
N PHE A 332 9.36 8.54 -12.51
CA PHE A 332 9.15 7.17 -13.02
C PHE A 332 9.88 6.95 -14.34
N LEU A 333 9.77 7.91 -15.27
CA LEU A 333 10.48 7.85 -16.54
C LEU A 333 12.01 7.82 -16.37
N ARG A 334 12.55 8.53 -15.38
CA ARG A 334 13.97 8.51 -15.06
C ARG A 334 14.42 7.19 -14.47
N MET A 335 13.66 6.66 -13.51
CA MET A 335 14.04 5.47 -12.71
C MET A 335 13.87 4.15 -13.47
N LEU A 336 12.90 4.07 -14.38
CA LEU A 336 12.65 2.88 -15.16
C LEU A 336 13.77 2.60 -16.18
N LYS A 337 14.07 1.32 -16.40
CA LYS A 337 14.82 0.84 -17.56
C LYS A 337 13.96 1.00 -18.82
N THR A 338 14.59 1.00 -19.99
CA THR A 338 13.87 0.86 -21.26
C THR A 338 13.14 -0.47 -21.30
N GLY A 339 11.86 -0.47 -21.68
CA GLY A 339 10.93 -1.60 -21.55
C GLY A 339 10.26 -1.73 -20.20
N GLY A 340 10.69 -0.93 -19.20
CA GLY A 340 10.07 -0.93 -17.87
C GLY A 340 8.66 -0.36 -17.88
N ARG A 341 7.81 -0.90 -17.01
CA ARG A 341 6.37 -0.64 -16.91
C ARG A 341 6.04 0.18 -15.67
N CYS A 342 5.04 1.05 -15.80
CA CYS A 342 4.51 1.81 -14.66
C CYS A 342 3.00 1.77 -14.64
N ALA A 343 2.43 1.60 -13.45
CA ALA A 343 1.07 2.01 -13.15
C ALA A 343 1.10 2.99 -11.97
N CYS A 344 0.56 4.18 -12.16
CA CYS A 344 0.55 5.20 -11.11
C CYS A 344 -0.79 5.92 -11.05
N ILE A 345 -1.18 6.29 -9.82
CA ILE A 345 -2.38 7.08 -9.56
C ILE A 345 -2.02 8.56 -9.69
N VAL A 346 -2.87 9.30 -10.39
CA VAL A 346 -2.77 10.74 -10.54
C VAL A 346 -4.11 11.41 -10.26
N PRO A 347 -4.15 12.63 -9.69
CA PRO A 347 -5.37 13.40 -9.64
C PRO A 347 -5.78 13.88 -11.03
N ASP A 348 -7.09 14.00 -11.28
CA ASP A 348 -7.63 14.42 -12.59
C ASP A 348 -7.00 15.69 -13.13
N GLY A 349 -6.58 16.61 -12.26
CA GLY A 349 -5.88 17.83 -12.66
C GLY A 349 -4.61 17.60 -13.50
N VAL A 350 -3.98 16.43 -13.39
CA VAL A 350 -2.85 16.05 -14.24
C VAL A 350 -3.30 15.78 -15.67
N LEU A 351 -4.51 15.21 -15.84
CA LEU A 351 -5.02 14.81 -17.15
C LEU A 351 -5.38 15.99 -18.05
N PHE A 352 -5.99 17.06 -17.48
CA PHE A 352 -6.49 18.19 -18.25
C PHE A 352 -5.83 19.53 -17.92
N GLY A 353 -4.91 19.58 -16.96
CA GLY A 353 -4.26 20.84 -16.56
C GLY A 353 -3.66 21.59 -17.76
N SER A 354 -3.91 22.90 -17.84
CA SER A 354 -3.58 23.74 -18.99
C SER A 354 -2.17 24.37 -18.94
N SER A 355 -1.47 24.28 -17.79
CA SER A 355 -0.12 24.86 -17.71
C SER A 355 0.89 24.12 -18.60
N LYS A 356 1.94 24.83 -19.03
CA LYS A 356 3.02 24.25 -19.84
C LYS A 356 3.60 22.97 -19.21
N ALA A 357 3.74 22.94 -17.88
CA ALA A 357 4.26 21.77 -17.18
C ALA A 357 3.35 20.55 -17.29
N HIS A 358 2.01 20.72 -17.19
CA HIS A 358 1.07 19.61 -17.39
C HIS A 358 1.12 19.11 -18.84
N GLN A 359 1.15 20.02 -19.80
CA GLN A 359 1.23 19.64 -21.22
C GLN A 359 2.53 18.96 -21.57
N SER A 360 3.68 19.43 -21.02
CA SER A 360 5.00 18.83 -21.33
C SER A 360 5.10 17.38 -20.85
N ILE A 361 4.63 17.07 -19.62
CA ILE A 361 4.70 15.68 -19.12
C ILE A 361 3.74 14.74 -19.86
N ARG A 362 2.51 15.19 -20.21
CA ARG A 362 1.59 14.38 -21.01
C ARG A 362 2.12 14.17 -22.43
N LYS A 363 2.71 15.21 -23.03
CA LYS A 363 3.38 15.11 -24.34
C LYS A 363 4.54 14.11 -24.26
N GLU A 364 5.37 14.17 -23.22
CA GLU A 364 6.49 13.25 -23.02
C GLU A 364 6.02 11.80 -22.99
N LEU A 365 4.98 11.49 -22.20
CA LEU A 365 4.40 10.15 -22.10
C LEU A 365 3.87 9.62 -23.43
N ILE A 366 3.26 10.48 -24.25
CA ILE A 366 2.62 10.08 -25.52
C ILE A 366 3.58 10.04 -26.67
N GLU A 367 4.48 11.03 -26.80
CA GLU A 367 5.37 11.15 -27.94
C GLU A 367 6.62 10.29 -27.82
N ASN A 368 7.22 10.25 -26.63
CA ASN A 368 8.51 9.62 -26.40
C ASN A 368 8.40 8.23 -25.75
N HIS A 369 7.21 7.88 -25.22
CA HIS A 369 6.96 6.61 -24.55
C HIS A 369 5.68 5.95 -25.05
N GLN A 370 5.29 4.84 -24.45
CA GLN A 370 4.04 4.15 -24.77
C GLN A 370 3.04 4.31 -23.61
N LEU A 371 2.14 5.30 -23.73
CA LEU A 371 0.97 5.38 -22.84
C LEU A 371 -0.06 4.36 -23.31
N ARG A 372 -0.30 3.34 -22.51
CA ARG A 372 -1.18 2.22 -22.84
C ARG A 372 -2.62 2.48 -22.42
N ALA A 373 -2.83 2.99 -21.19
CA ALA A 373 -4.15 3.17 -20.65
C ALA A 373 -4.28 4.38 -19.74
N VAL A 374 -5.49 4.94 -19.71
CA VAL A 374 -6.00 5.90 -18.72
C VAL A 374 -7.30 5.34 -18.14
N ILE A 375 -7.29 4.94 -16.89
CA ILE A 375 -8.46 4.41 -16.18
C ILE A 375 -8.95 5.48 -15.22
N SER A 376 -10.03 6.17 -15.57
CA SER A 376 -10.65 7.19 -14.73
C SER A 376 -11.42 6.54 -13.60
N MET A 377 -11.15 6.98 -12.37
CA MET A 377 -11.81 6.48 -11.16
C MET A 377 -12.73 7.56 -10.58
N PRO A 378 -13.94 7.20 -10.12
CA PRO A 378 -14.89 8.17 -9.59
C PRO A 378 -14.38 8.80 -8.28
N SER A 379 -14.90 9.99 -7.98
CA SER A 379 -14.69 10.61 -6.68
C SER A 379 -15.27 9.70 -5.59
N GLY A 380 -14.53 9.56 -4.47
CA GLY A 380 -14.95 8.68 -3.37
C GLY A 380 -14.17 7.38 -3.24
N VAL A 381 -13.44 6.91 -4.27
CA VAL A 381 -12.56 5.71 -4.18
C VAL A 381 -11.56 5.84 -3.03
N PHE A 382 -11.05 7.05 -2.79
CA PHE A 382 -10.06 7.32 -1.74
C PHE A 382 -10.64 7.96 -0.48
N LYS A 383 -11.96 7.93 -0.29
CA LYS A 383 -12.56 8.40 0.96
C LYS A 383 -12.20 7.49 2.13
N PRO A 384 -12.10 8.03 3.35
CA PRO A 384 -12.37 9.43 3.73
C PRO A 384 -11.21 10.42 3.47
N TYR A 385 -10.10 10.02 2.86
CA TYR A 385 -8.92 10.88 2.69
C TYR A 385 -9.05 11.94 1.61
N ALA A 386 -9.55 11.55 0.45
CA ALA A 386 -9.71 12.44 -0.69
C ALA A 386 -11.03 12.18 -1.40
N GLY A 387 -11.81 13.24 -1.55
CA GLY A 387 -13.03 13.23 -2.34
C GLY A 387 -12.81 13.70 -3.79
N VAL A 388 -11.57 13.65 -4.29
CA VAL A 388 -11.22 14.06 -5.66
C VAL A 388 -11.26 12.87 -6.60
N SER A 389 -11.66 13.11 -7.85
CA SER A 389 -11.53 12.14 -8.92
C SER A 389 -10.06 11.96 -9.28
N THR A 390 -9.69 10.74 -9.61
CA THR A 390 -8.33 10.34 -9.93
C THR A 390 -8.31 9.42 -11.14
N ALA A 391 -7.13 9.13 -11.66
CA ALA A 391 -6.98 8.12 -12.68
C ALA A 391 -5.72 7.27 -12.45
N VAL A 392 -5.73 6.05 -12.99
CA VAL A 392 -4.53 5.23 -13.14
C VAL A 392 -3.98 5.44 -14.55
N LEU A 393 -2.71 5.83 -14.63
CA LEU A 393 -1.94 5.85 -15.87
C LEU A 393 -1.11 4.58 -15.96
N VAL A 394 -1.23 3.85 -17.06
CA VAL A 394 -0.41 2.66 -17.36
C VAL A 394 0.44 2.94 -18.58
N PHE A 395 1.77 2.89 -18.43
CA PHE A 395 2.70 3.20 -19.53
C PHE A 395 3.98 2.35 -19.48
N THR A 396 4.64 2.26 -20.61
CA THR A 396 5.95 1.62 -20.76
C THR A 396 6.98 2.67 -21.18
N LYS A 397 8.12 2.70 -20.51
CA LYS A 397 9.24 3.55 -20.93
C LYS A 397 9.92 2.94 -22.14
N THR A 398 9.84 3.60 -23.28
CA THR A 398 10.50 3.18 -24.51
C THR A 398 11.65 4.10 -24.91
N GLY A 399 11.50 5.42 -24.71
CA GLY A 399 12.45 6.44 -25.20
C GLY A 399 12.46 6.61 -26.71
N ALA A 400 11.56 5.92 -27.43
CA ALA A 400 11.48 5.93 -28.90
C ALA A 400 10.02 6.05 -29.40
N GLY A 401 9.11 6.52 -28.55
CA GLY A 401 7.67 6.54 -28.84
C GLY A 401 7.00 5.17 -28.67
N GLY A 402 5.93 4.93 -29.40
CA GLY A 402 5.20 3.66 -29.37
C GLY A 402 3.74 3.78 -28.95
N THR A 403 3.25 5.00 -28.71
CA THR A 403 1.82 5.27 -28.54
C THR A 403 1.19 5.52 -29.89
N ASP A 404 0.37 4.61 -30.39
CA ASP A 404 -0.46 4.81 -31.58
C ASP A 404 -1.88 5.24 -31.17
N ARG A 405 -2.39 4.63 -30.09
CA ARG A 405 -3.69 4.91 -29.50
C ARG A 405 -3.62 4.66 -28.01
N VAL A 406 -4.47 5.30 -27.23
CA VAL A 406 -4.58 5.14 -25.77
C VAL A 406 -5.94 4.52 -25.44
N TRP A 407 -5.95 3.50 -24.60
CA TRP A 407 -7.17 2.91 -24.09
C TRP A 407 -7.69 3.71 -22.89
N PHE A 408 -8.95 4.11 -22.95
CA PHE A 408 -9.65 4.82 -21.88
C PHE A 408 -10.70 3.91 -21.27
N TYR A 409 -10.81 3.95 -19.94
CA TYR A 409 -11.85 3.26 -19.20
C TYR A 409 -12.48 4.21 -18.18
N ASP A 410 -13.82 4.27 -18.16
CA ASP A 410 -14.62 5.10 -17.26
C ASP A 410 -15.17 4.23 -16.13
N MET A 411 -14.36 4.01 -15.10
CA MET A 411 -14.73 3.21 -13.92
C MET A 411 -15.85 3.91 -13.15
N LYS A 412 -16.91 3.17 -12.84
CA LYS A 412 -18.08 3.66 -12.10
C LYS A 412 -18.13 3.13 -10.67
N ALA A 413 -17.64 1.91 -10.47
CA ALA A 413 -17.69 1.22 -9.20
C ALA A 413 -16.44 0.38 -8.97
N ASP A 414 -15.98 0.32 -7.74
CA ASP A 414 -14.78 -0.41 -7.31
C ASP A 414 -15.09 -1.53 -6.29
N GLY A 415 -16.36 -1.94 -6.17
CA GLY A 415 -16.80 -2.94 -5.20
C GLY A 415 -17.13 -2.36 -3.82
N PHE A 416 -17.05 -1.03 -3.65
CA PHE A 416 -17.34 -0.33 -2.39
C PHE A 416 -18.21 0.89 -2.63
N SER A 417 -19.00 1.27 -1.62
CA SER A 417 -19.76 2.52 -1.65
C SER A 417 -18.83 3.73 -1.75
N LEU A 418 -19.24 4.76 -2.50
CA LEU A 418 -18.43 5.96 -2.72
C LEU A 418 -18.62 7.03 -1.62
N ASP A 419 -19.21 6.65 -0.48
CA ASP A 419 -19.33 7.47 0.72
C ASP A 419 -18.14 7.26 1.69
N ASP A 420 -18.15 7.95 2.82
CA ASP A 420 -17.05 7.89 3.78
C ASP A 420 -16.95 6.53 4.52
N LYS A 421 -17.98 5.69 4.46
CA LYS A 421 -18.01 4.38 5.12
C LYS A 421 -17.34 3.29 4.29
N ARG A 422 -17.30 3.46 2.96
CA ARG A 422 -16.70 2.48 2.04
C ARG A 422 -17.15 1.04 2.33
N THR A 423 -18.45 0.82 2.42
CA THR A 423 -19.04 -0.52 2.60
C THR A 423 -19.02 -1.31 1.30
N GLU A 424 -18.79 -2.62 1.38
CA GLU A 424 -18.79 -3.50 0.21
C GLU A 424 -20.17 -3.47 -0.50
N VAL A 425 -20.12 -3.38 -1.84
CA VAL A 425 -21.28 -3.42 -2.75
C VAL A 425 -21.01 -4.40 -3.89
N LYS A 426 -22.05 -4.75 -4.63
CA LYS A 426 -21.93 -5.73 -5.73
C LYS A 426 -21.32 -5.14 -7.01
N GLU A 427 -21.57 -3.86 -7.23
CA GLU A 427 -21.10 -3.13 -8.40
C GLU A 427 -19.58 -2.99 -8.34
N ASN A 428 -18.87 -3.62 -9.29
CA ASN A 428 -17.41 -3.66 -9.33
C ASN A 428 -16.91 -3.82 -10.76
N ASP A 429 -16.26 -2.78 -11.28
CA ASP A 429 -15.69 -2.76 -12.63
C ASP A 429 -14.27 -3.35 -12.70
N ILE A 430 -13.61 -3.61 -11.58
CA ILE A 430 -12.20 -4.06 -11.54
C ILE A 430 -11.98 -5.34 -12.35
N PRO A 431 -12.79 -6.40 -12.23
CA PRO A 431 -12.62 -7.59 -13.03
C PRO A 431 -12.75 -7.33 -14.54
N ASP A 432 -13.68 -6.44 -14.93
CA ASP A 432 -13.88 -6.06 -16.34
C ASP A 432 -12.68 -5.25 -16.87
N ILE A 433 -12.13 -4.32 -16.08
CA ILE A 433 -10.92 -3.55 -16.41
C ILE A 433 -9.74 -4.49 -16.69
N ILE A 434 -9.48 -5.42 -15.80
CA ILE A 434 -8.37 -6.38 -15.91
C ILE A 434 -8.55 -7.26 -17.16
N ALA A 435 -9.73 -7.87 -17.33
CA ALA A 435 -10.02 -8.74 -18.46
C ALA A 435 -9.87 -8.02 -19.81
N ARG A 436 -10.35 -6.78 -19.93
CA ARG A 436 -10.25 -5.98 -21.15
C ARG A 436 -8.84 -5.50 -21.42
N PHE A 437 -8.13 -5.02 -20.40
CA PHE A 437 -6.77 -4.56 -20.56
C PHE A 437 -5.81 -5.66 -21.02
N HIS A 438 -6.06 -6.90 -20.63
CA HIS A 438 -5.30 -8.07 -21.12
C HIS A 438 -5.72 -8.55 -22.50
N ASN A 439 -6.83 -8.02 -23.06
CA ASN A 439 -7.32 -8.36 -24.38
C ASN A 439 -7.69 -7.10 -25.18
N LEU A 440 -6.73 -6.15 -25.27
CA LEU A 440 -6.94 -4.85 -25.94
C LEU A 440 -7.31 -4.96 -27.41
N ASP A 441 -6.98 -6.06 -28.09
CA ASP A 441 -7.36 -6.28 -29.49
C ASP A 441 -8.88 -6.37 -29.65
N ALA A 442 -9.57 -6.95 -28.69
CA ALA A 442 -11.05 -7.03 -28.66
C ALA A 442 -11.72 -5.66 -28.39
N GLU A 443 -10.99 -4.67 -27.93
CA GLU A 443 -11.49 -3.32 -27.63
C GLU A 443 -11.47 -2.38 -28.86
N THR A 444 -10.95 -2.82 -30.00
CA THR A 444 -10.66 -1.97 -31.18
C THR A 444 -11.93 -1.33 -31.76
N ASP A 445 -13.04 -2.05 -31.77
CA ASP A 445 -14.29 -1.61 -32.42
C ASP A 445 -15.29 -0.99 -31.44
N ARG A 446 -14.88 -0.78 -30.16
CA ARG A 446 -15.78 -0.19 -29.17
C ARG A 446 -16.07 1.28 -29.42
N LYS A 447 -17.33 1.64 -29.24
CA LYS A 447 -17.82 3.01 -29.44
C LYS A 447 -17.46 3.89 -28.23
N ARG A 448 -17.35 5.18 -28.45
CA ARG A 448 -17.09 6.17 -27.39
C ARG A 448 -18.25 6.40 -26.44
N THR A 449 -19.42 5.89 -26.75
CA THR A 449 -20.58 5.82 -25.85
C THR A 449 -20.46 4.71 -24.81
N GLU A 450 -19.58 3.74 -25.02
CA GLU A 450 -19.36 2.61 -24.12
C GLU A 450 -18.41 3.00 -22.96
N GLN A 451 -18.24 2.10 -22.00
CA GLN A 451 -17.44 2.35 -20.79
C GLN A 451 -15.95 2.39 -21.06
N SER A 452 -15.48 1.67 -22.09
CA SER A 452 -14.10 1.72 -22.55
C SER A 452 -14.02 1.88 -24.07
N PHE A 453 -12.97 2.55 -24.54
CA PHE A 453 -12.73 2.80 -25.96
C PHE A 453 -11.29 3.26 -26.20
N PHE A 454 -10.85 3.21 -27.45
CA PHE A 454 -9.57 3.78 -27.87
C PHE A 454 -9.70 5.21 -28.39
N VAL A 455 -8.68 6.01 -28.14
CA VAL A 455 -8.48 7.34 -28.76
C VAL A 455 -7.13 7.35 -29.48
N PRO A 456 -7.11 7.69 -30.79
CA PRO A 456 -5.86 7.80 -31.54
C PRO A 456 -4.93 8.89 -31.00
N LYS A 457 -3.64 8.67 -31.06
CA LYS A 457 -2.61 9.62 -30.63
C LYS A 457 -2.76 10.99 -31.28
N GLU A 458 -3.06 11.03 -32.57
CA GLU A 458 -3.19 12.26 -33.35
C GLU A 458 -4.31 13.14 -32.82
N GLU A 459 -5.41 12.53 -32.40
CA GLU A 459 -6.53 13.23 -31.79
C GLU A 459 -6.18 13.80 -30.42
N ILE A 460 -5.46 13.01 -29.60
CA ILE A 460 -4.97 13.46 -28.29
C ILE A 460 -4.02 14.63 -28.46
N ALA A 461 -3.09 14.56 -29.40
CA ALA A 461 -2.15 15.62 -29.71
C ALA A 461 -2.86 16.90 -30.20
N ALA A 462 -3.86 16.76 -31.10
CA ALA A 462 -4.68 17.87 -31.59
C ALA A 462 -5.49 18.57 -30.47
N ASN A 463 -5.83 17.82 -29.40
CA ASN A 463 -6.51 18.35 -28.21
C ASN A 463 -5.52 18.81 -27.11
N GLY A 464 -4.25 19.14 -27.44
CA GLY A 464 -3.27 19.64 -26.49
C GLY A 464 -2.82 18.61 -25.45
N TYR A 465 -2.83 17.34 -25.83
CA TYR A 465 -2.51 16.20 -24.97
C TYR A 465 -3.44 16.07 -23.76
N ASP A 466 -4.70 16.48 -23.89
CA ASP A 466 -5.72 16.25 -22.85
C ASP A 466 -5.97 14.74 -22.71
N LEU A 467 -5.92 14.22 -21.48
CA LEU A 467 -6.12 12.82 -21.14
C LEU A 467 -7.40 12.59 -20.33
N SER A 468 -8.26 13.61 -20.19
CA SER A 468 -9.55 13.42 -19.52
C SER A 468 -10.49 12.62 -20.41
N ILE A 469 -11.09 11.57 -19.88
CA ILE A 469 -12.02 10.73 -20.62
C ILE A 469 -13.22 11.51 -21.15
N ASN A 470 -13.69 12.50 -20.38
CA ASN A 470 -14.83 13.35 -20.75
C ASN A 470 -14.59 14.18 -22.01
N LYS A 471 -13.33 14.35 -22.42
CA LYS A 471 -12.98 15.05 -23.67
C LYS A 471 -13.35 14.23 -24.91
N TYR A 472 -13.36 12.90 -24.78
CA TYR A 472 -13.48 11.95 -25.89
C TYR A 472 -14.74 11.10 -25.81
N LYS A 473 -15.31 10.96 -24.61
CA LYS A 473 -16.53 10.17 -24.39
C LYS A 473 -17.73 10.85 -25.05
N GLU A 474 -18.49 10.07 -25.76
CA GLU A 474 -19.77 10.49 -26.36
C GLU A 474 -20.93 10.04 -25.47
N THR A 475 -21.95 10.86 -25.36
CA THR A 475 -23.20 10.51 -24.67
C THR A 475 -24.28 10.28 -25.71
N GLU A 476 -24.88 9.09 -25.71
CA GLU A 476 -26.12 8.90 -26.44
C GLU A 476 -27.24 9.68 -25.74
N TYR A 477 -27.81 10.65 -26.44
CA TYR A 477 -29.02 11.32 -25.96
C TYR A 477 -30.20 10.36 -26.18
N VAL A 478 -30.58 9.66 -25.12
CA VAL A 478 -31.85 8.94 -25.10
C VAL A 478 -32.90 9.93 -24.62
N PRO A 479 -33.83 10.34 -25.48
CA PRO A 479 -34.94 11.21 -25.05
C PRO A 479 -35.69 10.49 -23.91
N VAL A 480 -35.77 11.13 -22.77
CA VAL A 480 -36.64 10.64 -21.70
C VAL A 480 -38.07 10.98 -22.14
N GLU A 481 -38.84 9.95 -22.51
CA GLU A 481 -40.28 10.10 -22.67
C GLU A 481 -40.90 10.34 -21.29
N TYR A 482 -41.25 11.54 -21.03
CA TYR A 482 -42.00 11.87 -19.83
C TYR A 482 -43.48 11.52 -20.04
N PRO A 483 -44.16 10.93 -19.01
CA PRO A 483 -45.61 10.79 -19.08
C PRO A 483 -46.28 12.09 -19.43
N SER A 484 -47.37 12.01 -20.17
CA SER A 484 -48.12 13.23 -20.52
C SER A 484 -48.60 13.98 -19.27
N THR A 485 -48.78 15.28 -19.35
CA THR A 485 -49.29 16.05 -18.22
C THR A 485 -50.61 15.51 -17.70
N THR A 486 -51.41 14.89 -18.58
CA THR A 486 -52.70 14.24 -18.23
C THR A 486 -52.49 12.98 -17.39
N GLU A 487 -51.50 12.16 -17.72
CA GLU A 487 -51.14 10.96 -16.97
C GLU A 487 -50.60 11.36 -15.58
N ILE A 488 -49.65 12.32 -15.51
CA ILE A 488 -49.12 12.81 -14.25
C ILE A 488 -50.25 13.37 -13.34
N LEU A 489 -51.21 14.09 -13.89
CA LEU A 489 -52.34 14.58 -13.13
C LEU A 489 -53.28 13.46 -12.67
N ALA A 490 -53.45 12.38 -13.47
CA ALA A 490 -54.23 11.21 -13.07
C ALA A 490 -53.57 10.49 -11.90
N ASP A 491 -52.23 10.29 -11.96
CA ASP A 491 -51.45 9.63 -10.90
C ASP A 491 -51.49 10.48 -9.60
N LEU A 492 -51.42 11.81 -9.72
CA LEU A 492 -51.56 12.72 -8.58
C LEU A 492 -52.94 12.62 -7.91
N HIS A 493 -54.01 12.54 -8.70
CA HIS A 493 -55.36 12.37 -8.17
C HIS A 493 -55.56 11.02 -7.50
N GLU A 494 -54.97 9.94 -8.03
CA GLU A 494 -55.00 8.61 -7.41
C GLU A 494 -54.27 8.61 -6.06
N LEU A 495 -53.09 9.19 -5.99
CA LEU A 495 -52.33 9.37 -4.74
C LEU A 495 -53.08 10.24 -3.71
N GLU A 496 -53.75 11.31 -4.15
CA GLU A 496 -54.56 12.15 -3.26
C GLU A 496 -55.76 11.41 -2.66
N MET A 497 -56.40 10.53 -3.45
CA MET A 497 -57.48 9.65 -2.97
C MET A 497 -56.97 8.62 -1.98
N GLU A 498 -55.81 8.00 -2.23
CA GLU A 498 -55.19 7.07 -1.28
C GLU A 498 -54.80 7.75 0.06
N ILE A 499 -54.22 8.94 -0.01
CA ILE A 499 -53.88 9.74 1.19
C ILE A 499 -55.15 10.07 1.97
N THR A 500 -56.22 10.50 1.29
CA THR A 500 -57.49 10.86 1.91
C THR A 500 -58.15 9.66 2.59
N LYS A 501 -58.08 8.49 1.92
CA LYS A 501 -58.58 7.22 2.51
C LYS A 501 -57.77 6.79 3.73
N GLY A 502 -56.44 6.85 3.65
CA GLY A 502 -55.53 6.50 4.76
C GLY A 502 -55.74 7.44 5.97
N LEU A 503 -55.98 8.75 5.73
CA LEU A 503 -56.33 9.69 6.79
C LEU A 503 -57.67 9.37 7.46
N ALA A 504 -58.71 9.00 6.67
CA ALA A 504 -60.00 8.59 7.24
C ALA A 504 -59.90 7.29 8.09
N GLU A 505 -59.11 6.33 7.60
CA GLU A 505 -58.85 5.10 8.38
C GLU A 505 -58.11 5.38 9.69
N LEU A 506 -57.18 6.33 9.73
CA LEU A 506 -56.50 6.80 10.93
C LEU A 506 -57.43 7.54 11.89
N GLU A 507 -58.35 8.35 11.37
CA GLU A 507 -59.36 9.05 12.18
C GLU A 507 -60.35 8.08 12.85
N GLU A 508 -60.68 6.97 12.20
CA GLU A 508 -61.53 5.88 12.78
C GLU A 508 -60.83 5.07 13.89
N MET A 509 -59.46 5.13 13.91
CA MET A 509 -58.67 4.39 14.91
C MET A 509 -58.35 5.19 16.18
N VAL A 510 -58.63 6.47 16.19
CA VAL A 510 -58.49 7.41 17.33
C VAL A 510 -59.82 7.69 17.99
#